data_66ac86ba3c3a699b4492160df1a668e7
#
_entry.id   66ac86ba3c3a699b4492160df1a668e7
#
_cell.length_a   1.000
_cell.length_b   1.000
_cell.length_c   1.000
_cell.angle_alpha   90.00
_cell.angle_beta   90.00
_cell.angle_gamma   90.00
#
_symmetry.space_group_name_H-M   'P 1'
#
loop_
_entity.id
_entity.type
_entity.pdbx_description
1 polymer ?
#
loop_
_entity_poly.entity_id
_entity_poly.type
_entity_poly.pdbx_seq_one_letter_code
_entity_poly.pdbx_strand_id
1 'polypeptide(L)'
;MSAPVVEASPFVRARDNLAELRLDEMAQALPDYVRLVGSGELDLAQAMAQMTQAEVEARRARIVRQRIRSSGFPYVKTLADFDWSFQPSVPRATVEELATLRFMERAENVVLVGSPGVGKTHLAIALGVEAVRAGREVRFVDCARLVDDLADASSRGILKRRLRYYAHCKLLVIDELGYLAIGPEGADLLFQLVSTRYEQRSTVITTNVGVGGWGQVFGDEVTASAIADRVCHHCHLIKITGRSYRLKDLPRERVTDAGAVAESGQ
;
A
#
# COMPACT_ATOMS: atom_id res chain seq x y z
N MET A 1 -21.87 36.39 48.74
CA MET A 1 -22.99 35.88 47.90
C MET A 1 -22.38 35.22 46.68
N SER A 2 -22.31 33.87 46.67
CA SER A 2 -21.84 33.12 45.50
C SER A 2 -22.93 33.18 44.42
N ALA A 3 -22.54 33.56 43.21
CA ALA A 3 -23.44 33.55 42.06
C ALA A 3 -23.97 32.11 41.82
N PRO A 4 -25.24 31.92 41.46
CA PRO A 4 -25.77 30.60 41.17
C PRO A 4 -25.03 30.03 39.99
N VAL A 5 -24.43 28.83 40.16
CA VAL A 5 -23.88 28.03 39.06
C VAL A 5 -25.08 27.67 38.21
N VAL A 6 -25.22 28.30 37.05
CA VAL A 6 -26.23 27.91 36.04
C VAL A 6 -25.87 26.54 35.55
N GLU A 7 -26.59 25.52 36.02
CA GLU A 7 -26.39 24.15 35.58
C GLU A 7 -26.70 24.04 34.07
N ALA A 8 -25.71 23.60 33.29
CA ALA A 8 -25.89 23.43 31.84
C ALA A 8 -27.05 22.47 31.55
N SER A 9 -27.86 22.78 30.55
CA SER A 9 -29.01 21.91 30.19
C SER A 9 -28.55 20.47 29.92
N PRO A 10 -29.42 19.46 30.15
CA PRO A 10 -29.08 18.06 29.85
C PRO A 10 -28.56 17.84 28.43
N PHE A 11 -29.09 18.59 27.47
CA PHE A 11 -28.64 18.58 26.07
C PHE A 11 -27.19 19.06 25.94
N VAL A 12 -26.83 20.18 26.53
CA VAL A 12 -25.46 20.72 26.49
C VAL A 12 -24.50 19.76 27.17
N ARG A 13 -24.86 19.22 28.34
CA ARG A 13 -24.03 18.21 29.02
C ARG A 13 -23.83 16.97 28.21
N ALA A 14 -24.87 16.45 27.53
CA ALA A 14 -24.75 15.28 26.66
C ALA A 14 -23.80 15.54 25.50
N ARG A 15 -23.95 16.69 24.81
CA ARG A 15 -23.05 17.06 23.70
C ARG A 15 -21.59 17.19 24.15
N ASP A 16 -21.36 17.85 25.27
CA ASP A 16 -20.02 18.08 25.80
C ASP A 16 -19.36 16.75 26.25
N ASN A 17 -20.13 15.86 26.89
CA ASN A 17 -19.67 14.53 27.24
C ASN A 17 -19.32 13.69 26.00
N LEU A 18 -20.14 13.75 24.93
CA LEU A 18 -19.83 13.08 23.67
C LEU A 18 -18.52 13.59 23.06
N ALA A 19 -18.29 14.90 23.10
CA ALA A 19 -17.04 15.51 22.61
C ALA A 19 -15.84 15.08 23.47
N GLU A 20 -15.97 15.05 24.80
CA GLU A 20 -14.92 14.57 25.71
C GLU A 20 -14.59 13.09 25.47
N LEU A 21 -15.59 12.26 25.18
CA LEU A 21 -15.44 10.85 24.79
C LEU A 21 -14.92 10.68 23.36
N ARG A 22 -14.70 11.78 22.63
CA ARG A 22 -14.28 11.78 21.21
C ARG A 22 -15.24 11.02 20.30
N LEU A 23 -16.52 11.19 20.55
CA LEU A 23 -17.64 10.71 19.73
C LEU A 23 -18.17 11.90 18.90
N ASP A 24 -17.30 12.40 18.02
CA ASP A 24 -17.48 13.68 17.34
C ASP A 24 -18.70 13.67 16.40
N GLU A 25 -18.93 12.56 15.70
CA GLU A 25 -20.09 12.40 14.79
C GLU A 25 -21.40 12.40 15.60
N MET A 26 -21.43 11.71 16.74
CA MET A 26 -22.59 11.71 17.63
C MET A 26 -22.84 13.09 18.22
N ALA A 27 -21.78 13.81 18.65
CA ALA A 27 -21.90 15.16 19.20
C ALA A 27 -22.46 16.15 18.17
N GLN A 28 -22.05 16.05 16.92
CA GLN A 28 -22.53 16.89 15.83
C GLN A 28 -23.98 16.56 15.43
N ALA A 29 -24.33 15.28 15.37
CA ALA A 29 -25.66 14.83 14.97
C ALA A 29 -26.72 14.94 16.08
N LEU A 30 -26.32 15.10 17.35
CA LEU A 30 -27.22 15.09 18.51
C LEU A 30 -28.41 16.05 18.37
N PRO A 31 -28.27 17.32 17.91
CA PRO A 31 -29.40 18.24 17.76
C PRO A 31 -30.49 17.71 16.82
N ASP A 32 -30.11 17.12 15.70
CA ASP A 32 -31.04 16.60 14.70
C ASP A 32 -31.78 15.38 15.22
N TYR A 33 -31.09 14.47 15.88
CA TYR A 33 -31.73 13.28 16.44
C TYR A 33 -32.63 13.60 17.63
N VAL A 34 -32.31 14.57 18.46
CA VAL A 34 -33.21 15.05 19.53
C VAL A 34 -34.50 15.60 18.92
N ARG A 35 -34.41 16.34 17.81
CA ARG A 35 -35.59 16.86 17.08
C ARG A 35 -36.43 15.73 16.50
N LEU A 36 -35.81 14.75 15.82
CA LEU A 36 -36.49 13.61 15.20
C LEU A 36 -37.21 12.71 16.23
N VAL A 37 -36.61 12.51 17.39
CA VAL A 37 -37.26 11.77 18.49
C VAL A 37 -38.39 12.60 19.09
N GLY A 38 -38.18 13.93 19.26
CA GLY A 38 -39.21 14.83 19.81
C GLY A 38 -40.43 14.98 18.86
N SER A 39 -40.25 14.87 17.54
CA SER A 39 -41.36 14.86 16.55
C SER A 39 -42.06 13.51 16.42
N GLY A 40 -41.49 12.44 17.01
CA GLY A 40 -41.99 11.08 16.84
C GLY A 40 -41.63 10.41 15.50
N GLU A 41 -40.74 11.02 14.70
CA GLU A 41 -40.25 10.43 13.44
C GLU A 41 -39.31 9.25 13.66
N LEU A 42 -38.59 9.25 14.78
CA LEU A 42 -37.76 8.13 15.23
C LEU A 42 -38.04 7.81 16.70
N ASP A 43 -37.92 6.55 17.08
CA ASP A 43 -37.80 6.20 18.50
C ASP A 43 -36.36 6.37 19.00
N LEU A 44 -36.20 6.39 20.32
CA LEU A 44 -34.89 6.59 20.93
C LEU A 44 -33.89 5.49 20.56
N ALA A 45 -34.33 4.23 20.44
CA ALA A 45 -33.46 3.11 20.11
C ALA A 45 -32.95 3.22 18.65
N GLN A 46 -33.82 3.60 17.72
CA GLN A 46 -33.48 3.87 16.34
C GLN A 46 -32.48 5.03 16.23
N ALA A 47 -32.74 6.14 16.93
CA ALA A 47 -31.82 7.29 16.95
C ALA A 47 -30.43 6.91 17.46
N MET A 48 -30.38 6.19 18.60
CA MET A 48 -29.11 5.71 19.15
C MET A 48 -28.39 4.74 18.22
N ALA A 49 -29.10 3.81 17.57
CA ALA A 49 -28.49 2.87 16.62
C ALA A 49 -27.86 3.61 15.44
N GLN A 50 -28.56 4.58 14.86
CA GLN A 50 -28.04 5.36 13.72
C GLN A 50 -26.85 6.23 14.12
N MET A 51 -26.91 6.95 15.26
CA MET A 51 -25.82 7.80 15.74
C MET A 51 -24.55 6.96 16.04
N THR A 52 -24.71 5.84 16.73
CA THR A 52 -23.57 4.95 17.05
C THR A 52 -23.00 4.30 15.81
N GLN A 53 -23.80 3.93 14.82
CA GLN A 53 -23.33 3.39 13.54
C GLN A 53 -22.48 4.43 12.79
N ALA A 54 -22.94 5.68 12.70
CA ALA A 54 -22.19 6.76 12.06
C ALA A 54 -20.83 6.98 12.73
N GLU A 55 -20.77 7.01 14.07
CA GLU A 55 -19.52 7.14 14.82
C GLU A 55 -18.56 5.98 14.58
N VAL A 56 -19.08 4.74 14.54
CA VAL A 56 -18.26 3.55 14.23
C VAL A 56 -17.66 3.63 12.83
N GLU A 57 -18.46 4.04 11.84
CA GLU A 57 -18.00 4.20 10.46
C GLU A 57 -16.93 5.30 10.33
N ALA A 58 -17.17 6.46 10.94
CA ALA A 58 -16.22 7.57 10.96
C ALA A 58 -14.90 7.17 11.64
N ARG A 59 -14.99 6.46 12.78
CA ARG A 59 -13.81 5.94 13.49
C ARG A 59 -13.02 4.95 12.63
N ARG A 60 -13.70 4.01 11.95
CA ARG A 60 -13.06 3.06 11.01
C ARG A 60 -12.37 3.82 9.86
N ALA A 61 -13.05 4.78 9.26
CA ALA A 61 -12.48 5.59 8.19
C ALA A 61 -11.26 6.40 8.65
N ARG A 62 -11.28 6.94 9.87
CA ARG A 62 -10.16 7.67 10.49
C ARG A 62 -8.95 6.76 10.69
N ILE A 63 -9.16 5.54 11.22
CA ILE A 63 -8.11 4.53 11.40
C ILE A 63 -7.49 4.13 10.06
N VAL A 64 -8.30 3.87 9.04
CA VAL A 64 -7.83 3.53 7.68
C VAL A 64 -6.98 4.66 7.10
N ARG A 65 -7.45 5.91 7.17
CA ARG A 65 -6.68 7.08 6.71
C ARG A 65 -5.33 7.21 7.42
N GLN A 66 -5.31 7.01 8.74
CA GLN A 66 -4.06 7.05 9.52
C GLN A 66 -3.10 5.93 9.11
N ARG A 67 -3.60 4.70 8.95
CA ARG A 67 -2.79 3.56 8.51
C ARG A 67 -2.23 3.73 7.10
N ILE A 68 -3.02 4.26 6.15
CA ILE A 68 -2.55 4.60 4.81
C ILE A 68 -1.37 5.60 4.88
N ARG A 69 -1.48 6.65 5.69
CA ARG A 69 -0.40 7.62 5.90
C ARG A 69 0.87 6.98 6.48
N SER A 70 0.71 6.07 7.43
CA SER A 70 1.84 5.39 8.09
C SER A 70 2.44 4.25 7.27
N SER A 71 1.79 3.80 6.21
CA SER A 71 2.29 2.75 5.32
C SER A 71 3.43 3.20 4.40
N GLY A 72 3.67 4.49 4.26
CA GLY A 72 4.76 5.04 3.46
C GLY A 72 4.46 5.14 1.96
N PHE A 73 3.20 5.01 1.52
CA PHE A 73 2.84 5.18 0.12
C PHE A 73 3.17 6.61 -0.35
N PRO A 74 3.82 6.78 -1.53
CA PRO A 74 4.14 8.10 -2.08
C PRO A 74 2.88 8.88 -2.50
N TYR A 75 1.82 8.16 -2.83
CA TYR A 75 0.49 8.67 -3.16
C TYR A 75 -0.54 7.56 -2.94
N VAL A 76 -1.82 7.90 -2.90
CA VAL A 76 -2.90 6.91 -2.79
C VAL A 76 -3.50 6.68 -4.18
N LYS A 77 -3.50 5.43 -4.60
CA LYS A 77 -4.14 4.95 -5.83
C LYS A 77 -4.90 3.67 -5.52
N THR A 78 -6.06 3.52 -6.15
CA THR A 78 -6.92 2.34 -5.99
C THR A 78 -7.06 1.59 -7.31
N LEU A 79 -7.65 0.39 -7.28
CA LEU A 79 -7.96 -0.34 -8.51
C LEU A 79 -9.03 0.36 -9.36
N ALA A 80 -9.88 1.17 -8.76
CA ALA A 80 -10.87 1.98 -9.48
C ALA A 80 -10.21 3.11 -10.31
N ASP A 81 -9.03 3.59 -9.86
CA ASP A 81 -8.26 4.61 -10.57
C ASP A 81 -7.41 4.04 -11.71
N PHE A 82 -7.37 2.71 -11.88
CA PHE A 82 -6.52 2.07 -12.89
C PHE A 82 -7.22 2.04 -14.25
N ASP A 83 -6.53 2.55 -15.27
CA ASP A 83 -7.05 2.57 -16.65
C ASP A 83 -6.79 1.21 -17.34
N TRP A 84 -7.72 0.28 -17.17
CA TRP A 84 -7.66 -1.06 -17.74
C TRP A 84 -7.68 -1.05 -19.27
N SER A 85 -8.33 -0.06 -19.87
CA SER A 85 -8.41 0.06 -21.34
C SER A 85 -7.07 0.46 -21.93
N PHE A 86 -6.29 1.26 -21.22
CA PHE A 86 -4.95 1.66 -21.64
C PHE A 86 -3.92 0.53 -21.48
N GLN A 87 -4.11 -0.36 -20.50
CA GLN A 87 -3.20 -1.48 -20.21
C GLN A 87 -3.88 -2.86 -20.33
N PRO A 88 -4.27 -3.28 -21.53
CA PRO A 88 -5.00 -4.54 -21.73
C PRO A 88 -4.15 -5.78 -21.44
N SER A 89 -2.83 -5.65 -21.32
CA SER A 89 -1.94 -6.74 -20.95
C SER A 89 -2.03 -7.15 -19.47
N VAL A 90 -2.62 -6.32 -18.64
CA VAL A 90 -2.84 -6.64 -17.21
C VAL A 90 -4.01 -7.60 -17.09
N PRO A 91 -3.83 -8.80 -16.55
CA PRO A 91 -4.91 -9.75 -16.35
C PRO A 91 -5.84 -9.28 -15.23
N ARG A 92 -6.87 -8.52 -15.59
CA ARG A 92 -7.79 -7.87 -14.65
C ARG A 92 -8.37 -8.83 -13.62
N ALA A 93 -8.84 -10.00 -14.06
CA ALA A 93 -9.40 -11.02 -13.18
C ALA A 93 -8.41 -11.49 -12.10
N THR A 94 -7.13 -11.68 -12.48
CA THR A 94 -6.07 -12.04 -11.53
C THR A 94 -5.82 -10.93 -10.52
N VAL A 95 -5.79 -9.67 -10.96
CA VAL A 95 -5.59 -8.52 -10.03
C VAL A 95 -6.79 -8.35 -9.10
N GLU A 96 -8.02 -8.54 -9.60
CA GLU A 96 -9.23 -8.52 -8.77
C GLU A 96 -9.24 -9.67 -7.76
N GLU A 97 -8.75 -10.86 -8.14
CA GLU A 97 -8.55 -11.97 -7.19
C GLU A 97 -7.50 -11.61 -6.11
N LEU A 98 -6.36 -11.05 -6.49
CA LEU A 98 -5.35 -10.59 -5.54
C LEU A 98 -5.90 -9.52 -4.57
N ALA A 99 -6.82 -8.67 -5.03
CA ALA A 99 -7.48 -7.68 -4.18
C ALA A 99 -8.38 -8.30 -3.10
N THR A 100 -8.76 -9.57 -3.23
CA THR A 100 -9.43 -10.32 -2.14
C THR A 100 -8.48 -10.66 -0.99
N LEU A 101 -7.18 -10.47 -1.17
CA LEU A 101 -6.11 -10.69 -0.19
C LEU A 101 -5.91 -12.17 0.24
N ARG A 102 -6.48 -13.12 -0.47
CA ARG A 102 -6.30 -14.57 -0.18
C ARG A 102 -4.84 -15.00 -0.28
N PHE A 103 -4.06 -14.38 -1.18
CA PHE A 103 -2.63 -14.63 -1.31
C PHE A 103 -1.86 -14.33 0.01
N MET A 104 -2.33 -13.34 0.79
CA MET A 104 -1.72 -13.02 2.09
C MET A 104 -2.00 -14.09 3.17
N GLU A 105 -3.12 -14.81 3.07
CA GLU A 105 -3.45 -15.90 3.98
C GLU A 105 -2.57 -17.12 3.75
N ARG A 106 -2.07 -17.28 2.52
CA ARG A 106 -1.17 -18.36 2.09
C ARG A 106 0.30 -17.97 2.11
N ALA A 107 0.62 -16.76 2.57
CA ALA A 107 1.96 -16.17 2.53
C ALA A 107 2.58 -16.17 1.11
N GLU A 108 1.76 -16.09 0.05
CA GLU A 108 2.19 -15.99 -1.33
C GLU A 108 2.66 -14.58 -1.66
N ASN A 109 3.57 -14.45 -2.63
CA ASN A 109 4.11 -13.18 -3.09
C ASN A 109 3.45 -12.72 -4.38
N VAL A 110 3.64 -11.46 -4.73
CA VAL A 110 3.24 -10.90 -6.03
C VAL A 110 4.44 -10.19 -6.65
N VAL A 111 4.78 -10.54 -7.89
CA VAL A 111 5.85 -9.85 -8.63
C VAL A 111 5.26 -9.23 -9.90
N LEU A 112 5.34 -7.91 -9.98
CA LEU A 112 4.87 -7.12 -11.12
C LEU A 112 6.08 -6.74 -11.97
N VAL A 113 6.19 -7.33 -13.16
CA VAL A 113 7.33 -7.14 -14.08
C VAL A 113 6.87 -6.33 -15.30
N GLY A 114 7.65 -5.34 -15.72
CA GLY A 114 7.37 -4.61 -16.96
C GLY A 114 8.16 -3.30 -17.08
N SER A 115 8.10 -2.68 -18.24
CA SER A 115 8.78 -1.43 -18.56
C SER A 115 8.36 -0.27 -17.62
N PRO A 116 9.14 0.80 -17.51
CA PRO A 116 8.73 1.99 -16.77
C PRO A 116 7.41 2.59 -17.29
N GLY A 117 6.55 3.04 -16.36
CA GLY A 117 5.30 3.73 -16.70
C GLY A 117 4.11 2.85 -17.06
N VAL A 118 4.22 1.51 -17.04
CA VAL A 118 3.10 0.60 -17.39
C VAL A 118 2.10 0.35 -16.26
N GLY A 119 2.26 0.97 -15.09
CA GLY A 119 1.30 0.89 -13.99
C GLY A 119 1.65 -0.10 -12.86
N LYS A 120 2.85 -0.68 -12.82
CA LYS A 120 3.29 -1.61 -11.77
C LYS A 120 3.11 -1.03 -10.36
N THR A 121 3.71 0.13 -10.10
CA THR A 121 3.61 0.82 -8.80
C THR A 121 2.18 1.17 -8.43
N HIS A 122 1.34 1.56 -9.42
CA HIS A 122 -0.08 1.81 -9.19
C HIS A 122 -0.78 0.55 -8.63
N LEU A 123 -0.59 -0.60 -9.30
CA LEU A 123 -1.20 -1.86 -8.87
C LEU A 123 -0.67 -2.31 -7.50
N ALA A 124 0.65 -2.18 -7.26
CA ALA A 124 1.25 -2.51 -5.97
C ALA A 124 0.67 -1.66 -4.82
N ILE A 125 0.52 -0.34 -5.04
CA ILE A 125 -0.11 0.56 -4.08
C ILE A 125 -1.58 0.20 -3.90
N ALA A 126 -2.31 -0.07 -4.97
CA ALA A 126 -3.73 -0.42 -4.90
C ALA A 126 -3.97 -1.69 -4.05
N LEU A 127 -3.17 -2.75 -4.26
CA LEU A 127 -3.21 -3.95 -3.42
C LEU A 127 -2.85 -3.64 -1.95
N GLY A 128 -1.85 -2.77 -1.74
CA GLY A 128 -1.49 -2.30 -0.40
C GLY A 128 -2.62 -1.52 0.28
N VAL A 129 -3.34 -0.67 -0.45
CA VAL A 129 -4.50 0.09 0.05
C VAL A 129 -5.63 -0.86 0.44
N GLU A 130 -5.93 -1.87 -0.38
CA GLU A 130 -6.93 -2.89 -0.03
C GLU A 130 -6.53 -3.66 1.24
N ALA A 131 -5.25 -4.01 1.39
CA ALA A 131 -4.76 -4.65 2.61
C ALA A 131 -4.91 -3.75 3.85
N VAL A 132 -4.64 -2.44 3.74
CA VAL A 132 -4.88 -1.47 4.83
C VAL A 132 -6.36 -1.38 5.17
N ARG A 133 -7.25 -1.32 4.17
CA ARG A 133 -8.71 -1.31 4.36
C ARG A 133 -9.20 -2.56 5.11
N ALA A 134 -8.60 -3.72 4.79
CA ALA A 134 -8.85 -4.98 5.49
C ALA A 134 -8.16 -5.07 6.88
N GLY A 135 -7.60 -3.97 7.38
CA GLY A 135 -6.99 -3.89 8.71
C GLY A 135 -5.59 -4.49 8.82
N ARG A 136 -4.96 -4.86 7.69
CA ARG A 136 -3.60 -5.42 7.68
C ARG A 136 -2.55 -4.32 7.81
N GLU A 137 -1.44 -4.61 8.49
CA GLU A 137 -0.28 -3.72 8.53
C GLU A 137 0.49 -3.82 7.21
N VAL A 138 0.67 -2.69 6.53
CA VAL A 138 1.36 -2.59 5.24
C VAL A 138 2.52 -1.63 5.37
N ARG A 139 3.63 -1.95 4.69
CA ARG A 139 4.75 -1.03 4.49
C ARG A 139 5.09 -0.97 3.01
N PHE A 140 5.30 0.25 2.55
CA PHE A 140 5.77 0.54 1.20
C PHE A 140 7.17 1.15 1.31
N VAL A 141 8.08 0.68 0.49
CA VAL A 141 9.44 1.21 0.42
C VAL A 141 9.99 1.01 -0.99
N ASP A 142 10.69 2.00 -1.48
CA ASP A 142 11.56 1.88 -2.65
C ASP A 142 12.75 0.96 -2.34
N CYS A 143 13.15 0.12 -3.30
CA CYS A 143 14.18 -0.89 -3.09
C CYS A 143 15.55 -0.30 -2.71
N ALA A 144 15.95 0.79 -3.35
CA ALA A 144 17.22 1.45 -3.05
C ALA A 144 17.18 2.01 -1.62
N ARG A 145 16.11 2.71 -1.26
CA ARG A 145 15.93 3.23 0.11
C ARG A 145 15.87 2.14 1.16
N LEU A 146 15.30 0.98 0.84
CA LEU A 146 15.29 -0.18 1.74
C LEU A 146 16.71 -0.66 2.03
N VAL A 147 17.51 -0.82 0.97
CA VAL A 147 18.90 -1.27 1.11
C VAL A 147 19.74 -0.27 1.88
N ASP A 148 19.64 1.03 1.55
CA ASP A 148 20.33 2.10 2.27
C ASP A 148 19.99 2.12 3.77
N ASP A 149 18.70 1.98 4.11
CA ASP A 149 18.22 1.96 5.48
C ASP A 149 18.70 0.72 6.27
N LEU A 150 18.79 -0.44 5.60
CA LEU A 150 19.36 -1.65 6.21
C LEU A 150 20.88 -1.55 6.37
N ALA A 151 21.59 -0.96 5.41
CA ALA A 151 23.04 -0.74 5.47
C ALA A 151 23.40 0.26 6.60
N ASP A 152 22.68 1.38 6.71
CA ASP A 152 22.83 2.31 7.84
C ASP A 152 22.56 1.61 9.19
N ALA A 153 21.50 0.81 9.26
CA ALA A 153 21.18 0.05 10.46
C ALA A 153 22.26 -1.00 10.80
N SER A 154 22.93 -1.57 9.81
CA SER A 154 24.04 -2.49 9.96
C SER A 154 25.25 -1.78 10.55
N SER A 155 25.66 -0.66 9.96
CA SER A 155 26.78 0.15 10.42
C SER A 155 26.64 0.63 11.88
N ARG A 156 25.38 0.87 12.29
CA ARG A 156 25.02 1.32 13.66
C ARG A 156 24.74 0.17 14.63
N GLY A 157 24.93 -1.10 14.23
CA GLY A 157 24.72 -2.27 15.09
C GLY A 157 23.27 -2.55 15.46
N ILE A 158 22.29 -1.99 14.71
CA ILE A 158 20.84 -2.14 14.97
C ILE A 158 20.10 -2.88 13.87
N LEU A 159 20.82 -3.57 12.97
CA LEU A 159 20.26 -4.28 11.82
C LEU A 159 19.11 -5.23 12.21
N LYS A 160 19.28 -6.03 13.27
CA LYS A 160 18.25 -6.97 13.72
C LYS A 160 16.92 -6.29 14.06
N ARG A 161 16.96 -5.09 14.63
CA ARG A 161 15.76 -4.29 14.92
C ARG A 161 15.14 -3.79 13.63
N ARG A 162 15.94 -3.34 12.67
CA ARG A 162 15.46 -2.80 11.40
C ARG A 162 14.90 -3.87 10.49
N LEU A 163 15.54 -5.02 10.40
CA LEU A 163 14.98 -6.19 9.70
C LEU A 163 13.60 -6.57 10.27
N ARG A 164 13.47 -6.65 11.60
CA ARG A 164 12.17 -6.92 12.24
C ARG A 164 11.10 -5.90 11.86
N TYR A 165 11.46 -4.62 11.73
CA TYR A 165 10.52 -3.56 11.31
C TYR A 165 9.90 -3.85 9.94
N TYR A 166 10.69 -4.30 8.96
CA TYR A 166 10.19 -4.68 7.64
C TYR A 166 9.63 -6.10 7.57
N ALA A 167 10.15 -7.01 8.38
CA ALA A 167 9.72 -8.40 8.37
C ALA A 167 8.34 -8.63 9.01
N HIS A 168 7.95 -7.85 10.01
CA HIS A 168 6.73 -8.11 10.79
C HIS A 168 5.44 -7.58 10.14
N CYS A 169 5.51 -6.59 9.25
CA CYS A 169 4.30 -6.13 8.55
C CYS A 169 3.67 -7.28 7.74
N LYS A 170 2.34 -7.28 7.67
CA LYS A 170 1.60 -8.35 6.98
C LYS A 170 1.85 -8.34 5.48
N LEU A 171 1.98 -7.14 4.89
CA LEU A 171 2.33 -6.95 3.49
C LEU A 171 3.50 -5.95 3.39
N LEU A 172 4.57 -6.34 2.73
CA LEU A 172 5.66 -5.45 2.36
C LEU A 172 5.58 -5.20 0.86
N VAL A 173 5.54 -3.94 0.47
CA VAL A 173 5.64 -3.52 -0.93
C VAL A 173 7.05 -2.98 -1.16
N ILE A 174 7.81 -3.65 -2.01
CA ILE A 174 9.15 -3.22 -2.44
C ILE A 174 9.03 -2.74 -3.89
N ASP A 175 9.15 -1.44 -4.08
CA ASP A 175 9.01 -0.81 -5.39
C ASP A 175 10.35 -0.63 -6.07
N GLU A 176 10.38 -0.68 -7.41
CA GLU A 176 11.52 -0.36 -8.26
C GLU A 176 12.77 -1.26 -8.08
N LEU A 177 12.58 -2.55 -7.73
CA LEU A 177 13.70 -3.50 -7.71
C LEU A 177 14.32 -3.62 -9.11
N GLY A 178 15.63 -3.42 -9.19
CA GLY A 178 16.39 -3.48 -10.45
C GLY A 178 16.46 -2.19 -11.24
N TYR A 179 15.92 -1.08 -10.71
CA TYR A 179 16.11 0.24 -11.31
C TYR A 179 17.55 0.77 -11.12
N LEU A 180 18.13 0.50 -9.98
CA LEU A 180 19.54 0.76 -9.66
C LEU A 180 20.23 -0.55 -9.30
N ALA A 181 21.53 -0.64 -9.56
CA ALA A 181 22.34 -1.75 -9.07
C ALA A 181 22.42 -1.68 -7.53
N ILE A 182 22.22 -2.81 -6.88
CA ILE A 182 22.19 -2.92 -5.43
C ILE A 182 23.58 -3.29 -4.87
N GLY A 183 24.33 -4.09 -5.64
CA GLY A 183 25.62 -4.63 -5.22
C GLY A 183 25.51 -5.78 -4.21
N PRO A 184 26.64 -6.51 -3.95
CA PRO A 184 26.63 -7.72 -3.15
C PRO A 184 26.20 -7.49 -1.68
N GLU A 185 26.69 -6.42 -1.03
CA GLU A 185 26.33 -6.11 0.36
C GLU A 185 24.82 -5.85 0.52
N GLY A 186 24.23 -5.10 -0.41
CA GLY A 186 22.80 -4.85 -0.43
C GLY A 186 21.98 -6.11 -0.73
N ALA A 187 22.50 -6.98 -1.59
CA ALA A 187 21.91 -8.28 -1.87
C ALA A 187 21.82 -9.16 -0.61
N ASP A 188 22.87 -9.21 0.18
CA ASP A 188 22.90 -9.95 1.45
C ASP A 188 21.87 -9.41 2.45
N LEU A 189 21.72 -8.10 2.55
CA LEU A 189 20.73 -7.47 3.43
C LEU A 189 19.30 -7.78 2.97
N LEU A 190 19.05 -7.72 1.66
CA LEU A 190 17.77 -8.07 1.09
C LEU A 190 17.46 -9.57 1.23
N PHE A 191 18.47 -10.43 1.06
CA PHE A 191 18.36 -11.87 1.28
C PHE A 191 17.93 -12.20 2.72
N GLN A 192 18.52 -11.54 3.72
CA GLN A 192 18.15 -11.73 5.13
C GLN A 192 16.68 -11.33 5.37
N LEU A 193 16.24 -10.22 4.77
CA LEU A 193 14.84 -9.76 4.87
C LEU A 193 13.88 -10.76 4.21
N VAL A 194 14.15 -11.14 2.96
CA VAL A 194 13.33 -12.08 2.19
C VAL A 194 13.26 -13.44 2.90
N SER A 195 14.40 -13.94 3.39
CA SER A 195 14.45 -15.21 4.14
C SER A 195 13.64 -15.17 5.43
N THR A 196 13.62 -14.02 6.13
CA THR A 196 12.79 -13.86 7.34
C THR A 196 11.30 -13.82 7.02
N ARG A 197 10.91 -13.38 5.82
CA ARG A 197 9.51 -13.29 5.39
C ARG A 197 9.01 -14.54 4.68
N TYR A 198 9.92 -15.35 4.17
CA TYR A 198 9.63 -16.55 3.38
C TYR A 198 8.63 -17.46 4.09
N GLU A 199 7.54 -17.82 3.42
CA GLU A 199 6.40 -18.63 3.92
C GLU A 199 5.72 -18.10 5.21
N GLN A 200 6.04 -16.88 5.64
CA GLN A 200 5.48 -16.26 6.83
C GLN A 200 4.62 -15.03 6.50
N ARG A 201 5.01 -14.27 5.48
CA ARG A 201 4.41 -12.99 5.13
C ARG A 201 4.53 -12.73 3.65
N SER A 202 3.55 -12.08 3.09
CA SER A 202 3.52 -11.73 1.67
C SER A 202 4.32 -10.48 1.35
N THR A 203 4.96 -10.50 0.18
CA THR A 203 5.69 -9.36 -0.38
C THR A 203 5.17 -9.09 -1.78
N VAL A 204 4.92 -7.81 -2.09
CA VAL A 204 4.66 -7.33 -3.45
C VAL A 204 5.92 -6.65 -3.95
N ILE A 205 6.44 -7.08 -5.09
CA ILE A 205 7.65 -6.50 -5.70
C ILE A 205 7.28 -5.93 -7.06
N THR A 206 7.71 -4.72 -7.35
CA THR A 206 7.71 -4.20 -8.72
C THR A 206 9.12 -4.19 -9.27
N THR A 207 9.27 -4.57 -10.52
CA THR A 207 10.58 -4.63 -11.18
C THR A 207 10.45 -4.32 -12.67
N ASN A 208 11.48 -3.72 -13.24
CA ASN A 208 11.63 -3.55 -14.68
C ASN A 208 12.52 -4.66 -15.31
N VAL A 209 13.16 -5.46 -14.47
CA VAL A 209 14.04 -6.56 -14.88
C VAL A 209 13.35 -7.89 -14.59
N GLY A 210 13.33 -8.81 -15.56
CA GLY A 210 12.83 -10.16 -15.32
C GLY A 210 13.64 -10.87 -14.23
N VAL A 211 13.02 -11.81 -13.53
CA VAL A 211 13.65 -12.53 -12.41
C VAL A 211 15.01 -13.14 -12.79
N GLY A 212 15.15 -13.68 -14.01
CA GLY A 212 16.42 -14.22 -14.51
C GLY A 212 17.53 -13.17 -14.71
N GLY A 213 17.22 -11.88 -14.68
CA GLY A 213 18.20 -10.80 -14.78
C GLY A 213 18.61 -10.21 -13.42
N TRP A 214 18.12 -10.75 -12.32
CA TRP A 214 18.42 -10.22 -10.99
C TRP A 214 19.89 -10.37 -10.58
N GLY A 215 20.61 -11.36 -11.17
CA GLY A 215 22.07 -11.49 -10.99
C GLY A 215 22.84 -10.21 -11.31
N GLN A 216 22.47 -9.54 -12.41
CA GLN A 216 23.08 -8.26 -12.78
C GLN A 216 22.72 -7.11 -11.82
N VAL A 217 21.51 -7.14 -11.25
CA VAL A 217 21.06 -6.12 -10.29
C VAL A 217 21.82 -6.23 -8.96
N PHE A 218 22.01 -7.46 -8.50
CA PHE A 218 22.64 -7.73 -7.20
C PHE A 218 24.17 -7.84 -7.28
N GLY A 219 24.73 -8.04 -8.48
CA GLY A 219 26.17 -8.23 -8.68
C GLY A 219 26.72 -9.56 -8.14
N ASP A 220 25.82 -10.48 -7.75
CA ASP A 220 26.10 -11.82 -7.29
C ASP A 220 24.98 -12.78 -7.72
N GLU A 221 25.31 -13.71 -8.61
CA GLU A 221 24.36 -14.67 -9.19
C GLU A 221 23.84 -15.67 -8.14
N VAL A 222 24.65 -16.02 -7.15
CA VAL A 222 24.26 -17.01 -6.14
C VAL A 222 23.21 -16.42 -5.19
N THR A 223 23.49 -15.25 -4.65
CA THR A 223 22.55 -14.54 -3.78
C THR A 223 21.28 -14.13 -4.54
N ALA A 224 21.43 -13.69 -5.80
CA ALA A 224 20.29 -13.38 -6.66
C ALA A 224 19.37 -14.60 -6.89
N SER A 225 19.95 -15.76 -7.18
CA SER A 225 19.22 -17.01 -7.35
C SER A 225 18.51 -17.43 -6.07
N ALA A 226 19.16 -17.27 -4.92
CA ALA A 226 18.59 -17.60 -3.62
C ALA A 226 17.44 -16.66 -3.21
N ILE A 227 17.51 -15.38 -3.59
CA ILE A 227 16.40 -14.41 -3.40
C ILE A 227 15.24 -14.78 -4.34
N ALA A 228 15.56 -15.01 -5.63
CA ALA A 228 14.56 -15.35 -6.64
C ALA A 228 13.80 -16.63 -6.29
N ASP A 229 14.50 -17.66 -5.84
CA ASP A 229 13.90 -18.93 -5.39
C ASP A 229 12.86 -18.68 -4.30
N ARG A 230 13.22 -17.95 -3.23
CA ARG A 230 12.30 -17.67 -2.12
C ARG A 230 11.13 -16.76 -2.50
N VAL A 231 11.37 -15.76 -3.31
CA VAL A 231 10.33 -14.84 -3.75
C VAL A 231 9.34 -15.53 -4.69
N CYS A 232 9.83 -16.37 -5.60
CA CYS A 232 9.04 -16.98 -6.66
C CYS A 232 8.46 -18.35 -6.30
N HIS A 233 8.87 -18.99 -5.21
CA HIS A 233 8.40 -20.32 -4.82
C HIS A 233 6.87 -20.38 -4.73
N HIS A 234 6.25 -19.39 -4.07
CA HIS A 234 4.80 -19.20 -4.03
C HIS A 234 4.48 -17.77 -4.48
N CYS A 235 4.34 -17.57 -5.79
CA CYS A 235 4.29 -16.23 -6.36
C CYS A 235 3.28 -16.11 -7.51
N HIS A 236 2.55 -15.00 -7.51
CA HIS A 236 1.80 -14.52 -8.66
C HIS A 236 2.69 -13.59 -9.50
N LEU A 237 3.24 -14.10 -10.58
CA LEU A 237 4.06 -13.33 -11.51
C LEU A 237 3.17 -12.68 -12.57
N ILE A 238 3.09 -11.35 -12.58
CA ILE A 238 2.31 -10.58 -13.57
C ILE A 238 3.26 -9.78 -14.44
N LYS A 239 3.35 -10.17 -15.71
CA LYS A 239 4.12 -9.44 -16.72
C LYS A 239 3.22 -8.43 -17.41
N ILE A 240 3.57 -7.15 -17.30
CA ILE A 240 2.85 -6.03 -17.89
C ILE A 240 3.65 -5.50 -19.06
N THR A 241 3.07 -5.59 -20.24
CA THR A 241 3.64 -5.10 -21.49
C THR A 241 2.77 -3.99 -22.04
N GLY A 242 3.37 -3.01 -22.73
CA GLY A 242 2.59 -1.93 -23.33
C GLY A 242 3.27 -0.57 -23.20
N ARG A 243 2.52 0.46 -23.55
CA ARG A 243 3.01 1.84 -23.57
C ARG A 243 3.06 2.43 -22.16
N SER A 244 3.98 3.37 -21.97
CA SER A 244 4.02 4.15 -20.74
C SER A 244 2.79 5.05 -20.60
N TYR A 245 2.06 4.90 -19.50
CA TYR A 245 0.94 5.78 -19.17
C TYR A 245 1.38 7.24 -18.91
N ARG A 246 2.62 7.42 -18.45
CA ARG A 246 3.21 8.76 -18.26
C ARG A 246 3.37 9.53 -19.56
N LEU A 247 3.41 8.81 -20.68
CA LEU A 247 3.57 9.37 -22.03
C LEU A 247 2.29 9.30 -22.86
N LYS A 248 1.12 9.05 -22.25
CA LYS A 248 -0.15 8.83 -22.97
C LYS A 248 -0.57 10.02 -23.82
N ASP A 249 -0.30 11.21 -23.31
CA ASP A 249 -0.73 12.48 -23.94
C ASP A 249 0.33 13.06 -24.89
N LEU A 250 1.49 12.40 -25.06
CA LEU A 250 2.49 12.81 -26.04
C LEU A 250 2.06 12.42 -27.46
N PRO A 251 2.14 13.37 -28.43
CA PRO A 251 1.88 13.08 -29.84
C PRO A 251 2.76 11.90 -30.33
N ARG A 252 2.18 11.01 -31.11
CA ARG A 252 2.88 9.81 -31.64
C ARG A 252 4.11 10.12 -32.50
N GLU A 253 4.19 11.30 -33.08
CA GLU A 253 5.28 11.73 -33.97
C GLU A 253 6.64 11.96 -33.27
N ARG A 254 6.67 12.04 -31.94
CA ARG A 254 7.93 12.22 -31.18
C ARG A 254 8.58 10.96 -30.64
N VAL A 255 8.03 9.79 -30.98
CA VAL A 255 8.58 8.47 -30.58
C VAL A 255 9.16 7.72 -31.79
N THR A 256 9.60 8.43 -32.82
CA THR A 256 10.32 7.82 -33.94
C THR A 256 11.82 7.81 -33.63
N ASP A 257 12.33 6.60 -33.45
CA ASP A 257 13.69 6.13 -33.76
C ASP A 257 14.89 7.01 -33.38
N ALA A 258 15.26 6.96 -32.11
CA ALA A 258 16.66 7.07 -31.76
C ALA A 258 17.27 5.64 -31.68
N GLY A 259 17.38 4.95 -32.81
CA GLY A 259 17.85 3.57 -32.81
C GLY A 259 18.05 2.93 -34.19
N ALA A 260 18.21 3.73 -35.24
CA ALA A 260 18.69 3.20 -36.53
C ALA A 260 19.77 4.14 -37.08
N VAL A 261 20.99 4.01 -36.55
CA VAL A 261 22.15 4.54 -37.24
C VAL A 261 22.68 3.41 -38.12
N ALA A 262 22.28 3.50 -39.38
CA ALA A 262 22.99 3.18 -40.60
C ALA A 262 24.25 2.25 -40.49
N GLU A 263 24.07 0.98 -40.84
CA GLU A 263 25.04 0.30 -41.69
C GLU A 263 24.61 0.47 -43.14
N SER A 264 25.23 1.40 -43.82
CA SER A 264 25.28 1.41 -45.28
C SER A 264 26.61 2.04 -45.75
N GLY A 265 27.45 1.21 -46.34
CA GLY A 265 28.28 1.62 -47.46
C GLY A 265 29.78 1.71 -47.22
N GLN A 266 30.44 0.73 -47.54
CA GLN A 266 31.52 0.48 -48.57
C GLN A 266 32.59 -0.43 -48.04
#